data_bb45ee5b848e6ff1272994feaece5e00
#
_entry.id   bb45ee5b848e6ff1272994feaece5e00
#
_cell.length_a   1.000
_cell.length_b   1.000
_cell.length_c   1.000
_cell.angle_alpha   90.00
_cell.angle_beta   90.00
_cell.angle_gamma   90.00
#
_symmetry.space_group_name_H-M   'P 1'
#
loop_
_entity.id
_entity.type
_entity.pdbx_description
1 polymer ?
#
loop_
_entity_poly.entity_id
_entity_poly.type
_entity_poly.pdbx_seq_one_letter_code
_entity_poly.pdbx_strand_id
1 'polypeptide(L)'
;MDALTARKTWRSMEAVHGMIYFTPDTTAAYAAVGVTKNRMGYFASRVAAMGAVPAEVVIATFFNFHPGLVHASMRDAWTVTTPEAILSARLNAVHTSLTRAFGAEVLSSAELAEAAGLTRRAALVACERPEGRPLFAAHAALPWPTEPHLELWHGQSLLREFRGDGHVAALTLEGLSGLEALVTHAAMGDVPAAALKATRSWSDAEWEAGIAGLAERGIVNADGTFTDAGRAQRQWIEDRTDQLALAPYLELGDDAALTLRGTGKKLTELVMAAGLLTFDPNRLNDNN
;
A
#
# COMPACT_ATOMS: atom_id res chain seq x y z
N MET A 1 13.44 -18.86 -5.50
CA MET A 1 12.28 -18.04 -5.03
C MET A 1 11.21 -18.06 -6.08
N ASP A 2 9.99 -18.42 -5.75
CA ASP A 2 8.81 -18.26 -6.60
C ASP A 2 8.01 -17.00 -6.23
N ALA A 3 7.02 -16.64 -7.08
CA ALA A 3 6.24 -15.42 -6.91
C ALA A 3 5.37 -15.44 -5.64
N LEU A 4 4.87 -16.61 -5.22
CA LEU A 4 4.10 -16.76 -3.99
C LEU A 4 4.98 -16.53 -2.75
N THR A 5 6.19 -17.06 -2.73
CA THR A 5 7.17 -16.83 -1.66
C THR A 5 7.57 -15.36 -1.58
N ALA A 6 7.78 -14.69 -2.71
CA ALA A 6 8.03 -13.25 -2.79
C ALA A 6 6.87 -12.45 -2.20
N ARG A 7 5.62 -12.76 -2.58
CA ARG A 7 4.41 -12.14 -2.03
C ARG A 7 4.29 -12.33 -0.51
N LYS A 8 4.56 -13.53 0.00
CA LYS A 8 4.55 -13.81 1.46
C LYS A 8 5.61 -13.00 2.19
N THR A 9 6.79 -12.82 1.58
CA THR A 9 7.87 -12.02 2.16
C THR A 9 7.49 -10.53 2.21
N TRP A 10 6.97 -9.97 1.12
CA TRP A 10 6.44 -8.61 1.10
C TRP A 10 5.36 -8.40 2.18
N ARG A 11 4.38 -9.30 2.22
CA ARG A 11 3.24 -9.21 3.15
C ARG A 11 3.67 -9.23 4.62
N SER A 12 4.71 -10.00 4.98
CA SER A 12 5.18 -10.10 6.36
C SER A 12 5.62 -8.76 6.97
N MET A 13 5.96 -7.79 6.14
CA MET A 13 6.37 -6.43 6.54
C MET A 13 5.26 -5.37 6.38
N GLU A 14 4.08 -5.74 5.87
CA GLU A 14 3.02 -4.75 5.57
C GLU A 14 2.53 -4.01 6.81
N ALA A 15 2.53 -4.65 7.99
CA ALA A 15 2.19 -4.00 9.25
C ALA A 15 3.13 -2.85 9.60
N VAL A 16 4.43 -3.02 9.37
CA VAL A 16 5.45 -1.98 9.63
C VAL A 16 5.23 -0.77 8.73
N HIS A 17 4.89 -1.00 7.46
CA HIS A 17 4.57 0.09 6.55
C HIS A 17 3.18 0.69 6.84
N GLY A 18 2.16 -0.16 6.93
CA GLY A 18 0.74 0.23 6.89
C GLY A 18 0.25 0.96 8.14
N MET A 19 0.93 0.81 9.28
CA MET A 19 0.54 1.46 10.54
C MET A 19 0.40 2.99 10.39
N ILE A 20 1.17 3.61 9.49
CA ILE A 20 1.17 5.06 9.27
C ILE A 20 -0.22 5.60 8.86
N TYR A 21 -1.09 4.77 8.31
CA TYR A 21 -2.44 5.18 7.91
C TYR A 21 -3.44 5.18 9.06
N PHE A 22 -3.07 4.63 10.22
CA PHE A 22 -3.99 4.39 11.35
C PHE A 22 -3.50 5.00 12.66
N THR A 23 -2.20 5.25 12.80
CA THR A 23 -1.63 5.79 14.03
C THR A 23 -2.07 7.23 14.29
N PRO A 24 -2.40 7.61 15.55
CA PRO A 24 -2.72 8.98 15.92
C PRO A 24 -1.54 9.95 15.73
N ASP A 25 -0.31 9.44 15.74
CA ASP A 25 0.90 10.26 15.52
C ASP A 25 0.87 10.92 14.13
N THR A 26 0.29 10.23 13.13
CA THR A 26 0.10 10.78 11.78
C THR A 26 -0.83 11.98 11.79
N THR A 27 -1.96 11.87 12.50
CA THR A 27 -2.94 12.97 12.62
C THR A 27 -2.29 14.20 13.28
N ALA A 28 -1.52 13.99 14.35
CA ALA A 28 -0.82 15.06 15.05
C ALA A 28 0.27 15.71 14.17
N ALA A 29 1.10 14.91 13.50
CA ALA A 29 2.17 15.40 12.64
C ALA A 29 1.63 16.19 11.43
N TYR A 30 0.53 15.71 10.81
CA TYR A 30 -0.08 16.41 9.67
C TYR A 30 -0.77 17.70 10.10
N ALA A 31 -1.41 17.74 11.28
CA ALA A 31 -2.00 18.95 11.83
C ALA A 31 -0.93 20.04 12.08
N ALA A 32 0.28 19.65 12.50
CA ALA A 32 1.39 20.58 12.70
C ALA A 32 1.85 21.30 11.40
N VAL A 33 1.55 20.71 10.23
CA VAL A 33 1.82 21.33 8.92
C VAL A 33 0.54 21.82 8.22
N GLY A 34 -0.53 22.07 9.00
CA GLY A 34 -1.79 22.65 8.54
C GLY A 34 -2.83 21.64 8.03
N VAL A 35 -2.49 20.37 7.90
CA VAL A 35 -3.38 19.33 7.34
C VAL A 35 -4.21 18.70 8.47
N THR A 36 -5.43 19.20 8.66
CA THR A 36 -6.35 18.74 9.71
C THR A 36 -7.42 17.76 9.24
N LYS A 37 -7.55 17.57 7.91
CA LYS A 37 -8.52 16.65 7.31
C LYS A 37 -7.84 15.32 6.98
N ASN A 38 -8.28 14.22 7.61
CA ASN A 38 -7.66 12.90 7.46
C ASN A 38 -7.52 12.43 6.01
N ARG A 39 -8.53 12.65 5.16
CA ARG A 39 -8.46 12.24 3.75
C ARG A 39 -7.47 13.07 2.95
N MET A 40 -7.37 14.39 3.21
CA MET A 40 -6.33 15.23 2.63
C MET A 40 -4.94 14.71 3.03
N GLY A 41 -4.72 14.44 4.32
CA GLY A 41 -3.45 13.89 4.83
C GLY A 41 -3.08 12.56 4.16
N TYR A 42 -4.05 11.65 4.01
CA TYR A 42 -3.84 10.36 3.35
C TYR A 42 -3.35 10.51 1.90
N PHE A 43 -4.06 11.30 1.08
CA PHE A 43 -3.68 11.46 -0.32
C PHE A 43 -2.44 12.31 -0.49
N ALA A 44 -2.40 13.51 0.11
CA ALA A 44 -1.30 14.44 -0.05
C ALA A 44 0.03 13.83 0.40
N SER A 45 0.09 13.15 1.55
CA SER A 45 1.33 12.55 2.03
C SER A 45 1.86 11.41 1.17
N ARG A 46 0.97 10.72 0.44
CA ARG A 46 1.38 9.63 -0.45
C ARG A 46 1.89 10.13 -1.80
N VAL A 47 1.26 11.18 -2.35
CA VAL A 47 1.66 11.72 -3.66
C VAL A 47 2.70 12.83 -3.57
N ALA A 48 3.01 13.32 -2.38
CA ALA A 48 3.94 14.43 -2.18
C ALA A 48 5.34 14.20 -2.82
N ALA A 49 5.77 12.93 -2.90
CA ALA A 49 7.00 12.58 -3.61
C ALA A 49 6.95 12.93 -5.12
N MET A 50 5.74 13.01 -5.71
CA MET A 50 5.53 13.44 -7.10
C MET A 50 5.47 14.98 -7.24
N GLY A 51 5.61 15.72 -6.14
CA GLY A 51 5.41 17.17 -6.08
C GLY A 51 3.95 17.57 -5.85
N ALA A 52 3.64 18.83 -6.09
CA ALA A 52 2.29 19.40 -5.93
C ALA A 52 1.38 19.01 -7.11
N VAL A 53 1.09 17.72 -7.25
CA VAL A 53 0.28 17.20 -8.35
C VAL A 53 -1.20 17.53 -8.20
N PRO A 54 -1.97 17.70 -9.30
CA PRO A 54 -3.41 17.93 -9.27
C PRO A 54 -4.18 16.66 -8.89
N ALA A 55 -5.47 16.82 -8.53
CA ALA A 55 -6.36 15.73 -8.13
C ALA A 55 -6.47 14.63 -9.19
N GLU A 56 -6.41 14.97 -10.47
CA GLU A 56 -6.48 14.03 -11.60
C GLU A 56 -5.33 13.01 -11.57
N VAL A 57 -4.12 13.45 -11.22
CA VAL A 57 -2.96 12.53 -11.04
C VAL A 57 -3.18 11.62 -9.85
N VAL A 58 -3.75 12.15 -8.75
CA VAL A 58 -4.08 11.36 -7.55
C VAL A 58 -5.14 10.29 -7.86
N ILE A 59 -6.18 10.64 -8.64
CA ILE A 59 -7.22 9.71 -9.11
C ILE A 59 -6.60 8.59 -9.94
N ALA A 60 -5.77 8.94 -10.92
CA ALA A 60 -5.09 7.97 -11.78
C ALA A 60 -4.17 7.03 -10.98
N THR A 61 -3.46 7.57 -9.98
CA THR A 61 -2.49 6.83 -9.16
C THR A 61 -3.16 5.85 -8.18
N PHE A 62 -4.23 6.30 -7.48
CA PHE A 62 -4.91 5.47 -6.47
C PHE A 62 -6.11 4.69 -7.00
N PHE A 63 -6.41 4.83 -8.25
CA PHE A 63 -7.25 4.01 -9.09
C PHE A 63 -8.67 3.74 -8.56
N ASN A 64 -8.84 3.20 -7.34
CA ASN A 64 -10.11 2.68 -6.83
C ASN A 64 -10.90 3.62 -5.90
N PHE A 65 -10.40 4.82 -5.63
CA PHE A 65 -11.15 5.83 -4.89
C PHE A 65 -12.11 6.60 -5.79
N HIS A 66 -13.30 6.92 -5.28
CA HIS A 66 -14.25 7.73 -6.02
C HIS A 66 -13.63 9.10 -6.35
N PRO A 67 -13.67 9.57 -7.62
CA PRO A 67 -13.06 10.82 -8.03
C PRO A 67 -13.52 12.03 -7.20
N GLY A 68 -14.81 12.10 -6.86
CA GLY A 68 -15.36 13.16 -6.01
C GLY A 68 -14.73 13.24 -4.63
N LEU A 69 -14.39 12.09 -4.01
CA LEU A 69 -13.64 12.07 -2.75
C LEU A 69 -12.25 12.67 -2.91
N VAL A 70 -11.56 12.29 -3.98
CA VAL A 70 -10.19 12.77 -4.24
C VAL A 70 -10.19 14.27 -4.52
N HIS A 71 -11.07 14.76 -5.40
CA HIS A 71 -11.23 16.19 -5.66
C HIS A 71 -11.53 17.00 -4.38
N ALA A 72 -12.47 16.52 -3.55
CA ALA A 72 -12.81 17.19 -2.29
C ALA A 72 -11.63 17.21 -1.31
N SER A 73 -10.83 16.13 -1.29
CA SER A 73 -9.68 15.98 -0.40
C SER A 73 -8.49 16.82 -0.83
N MET A 74 -8.23 16.92 -2.14
CA MET A 74 -7.04 17.56 -2.69
C MET A 74 -7.25 19.04 -3.06
N ARG A 75 -8.50 19.56 -3.02
CA ARG A 75 -8.85 20.92 -3.47
C ARG A 75 -7.89 21.99 -2.98
N ASP A 76 -7.55 21.99 -1.71
CA ASP A 76 -6.76 23.02 -1.05
C ASP A 76 -5.42 22.47 -0.50
N ALA A 77 -5.07 21.22 -0.82
CA ALA A 77 -3.95 20.53 -0.19
C ALA A 77 -2.64 21.30 -0.32
N TRP A 78 -2.32 21.76 -1.51
CA TRP A 78 -1.07 22.46 -1.79
C TRP A 78 -1.09 23.97 -1.49
N THR A 79 -2.22 24.50 -1.02
CA THR A 79 -2.29 25.83 -0.40
C THR A 79 -2.14 25.75 1.13
N VAL A 80 -2.49 24.62 1.72
CA VAL A 80 -2.41 24.37 3.17
C VAL A 80 -1.01 23.90 3.58
N THR A 81 -0.37 23.05 2.77
CA THR A 81 0.96 22.49 3.04
C THR A 81 1.79 22.38 1.76
N THR A 82 3.09 22.14 1.90
CA THR A 82 3.96 21.81 0.76
C THR A 82 4.28 20.32 0.71
N PRO A 83 4.67 19.78 -0.47
CA PRO A 83 5.14 18.40 -0.57
C PRO A 83 6.25 18.07 0.43
N GLU A 84 7.23 18.94 0.59
CA GLU A 84 8.37 18.75 1.50
C GLU A 84 7.93 18.71 2.97
N ALA A 85 7.02 19.63 3.35
CA ALA A 85 6.54 19.72 4.73
C ALA A 85 5.75 18.46 5.12
N ILE A 86 4.87 17.96 4.25
CA ILE A 86 4.07 16.78 4.56
C ILE A 86 4.89 15.48 4.48
N LEU A 87 5.90 15.39 3.61
CA LEU A 87 6.85 14.26 3.59
C LEU A 87 7.65 14.19 4.88
N SER A 88 8.16 15.34 5.36
CA SER A 88 8.86 15.43 6.64
C SER A 88 7.94 15.06 7.81
N ALA A 89 6.70 15.56 7.82
CA ALA A 89 5.71 15.23 8.85
C ALA A 89 5.37 13.72 8.83
N ARG A 90 5.26 13.11 7.66
CA ARG A 90 5.03 11.67 7.49
C ARG A 90 6.19 10.85 8.08
N LEU A 91 7.43 11.21 7.77
CA LEU A 91 8.61 10.51 8.28
C LEU A 91 8.72 10.66 9.80
N ASN A 92 8.44 11.86 10.35
CA ASN A 92 8.40 12.10 11.79
C ASN A 92 7.32 11.26 12.50
N ALA A 93 6.13 11.14 11.91
CA ALA A 93 5.08 10.28 12.46
C ALA A 93 5.50 8.81 12.49
N VAL A 94 6.17 8.33 11.44
CA VAL A 94 6.75 6.98 11.39
C VAL A 94 7.78 6.80 12.50
N HIS A 95 8.72 7.73 12.63
CA HIS A 95 9.73 7.69 13.67
C HIS A 95 9.11 7.58 15.06
N THR A 96 8.16 8.46 15.37
CA THR A 96 7.47 8.48 16.68
C THR A 96 6.75 7.15 16.94
N SER A 97 5.97 6.67 15.97
CA SER A 97 5.19 5.46 16.12
C SER A 97 6.06 4.22 16.27
N LEU A 98 7.08 4.05 15.42
CA LEU A 98 7.95 2.87 15.46
C LEU A 98 8.89 2.90 16.67
N THR A 99 9.34 4.08 17.10
CA THR A 99 10.14 4.20 18.33
C THR A 99 9.34 3.74 19.54
N ARG A 100 8.08 4.13 19.62
CA ARG A 100 7.18 3.69 20.70
C ARG A 100 6.89 2.17 20.62
N ALA A 101 6.68 1.63 19.42
CA ALA A 101 6.33 0.22 19.25
C ALA A 101 7.51 -0.71 19.51
N PHE A 102 8.69 -0.37 19.04
CA PHE A 102 9.86 -1.24 19.07
C PHE A 102 10.64 -1.13 20.37
N GLY A 103 10.67 0.05 21.01
CA GLY A 103 11.48 0.30 22.19
C GLY A 103 12.98 0.31 21.90
N ALA A 104 13.78 0.74 22.87
CA ALA A 104 15.21 0.96 22.70
C ALA A 104 16.00 -0.32 22.34
N GLU A 105 15.60 -1.46 22.90
CA GLU A 105 16.27 -2.76 22.68
C GLU A 105 16.16 -3.17 21.20
N VAL A 106 14.96 -3.17 20.63
CA VAL A 106 14.75 -3.55 19.23
C VAL A 106 15.35 -2.52 18.29
N LEU A 107 15.23 -1.21 18.60
CA LEU A 107 15.81 -0.14 17.78
C LEU A 107 17.33 -0.25 17.64
N SER A 108 18.02 -0.78 18.64
CA SER A 108 19.48 -0.98 18.65
C SER A 108 19.90 -2.40 18.24
N SER A 109 18.96 -3.26 17.89
CA SER A 109 19.25 -4.68 17.61
C SER A 109 19.91 -4.87 16.24
N ALA A 110 20.82 -5.86 16.18
CA ALA A 110 21.39 -6.31 14.90
C ALA A 110 20.33 -6.90 13.96
N GLU A 111 19.28 -7.51 14.51
CA GLU A 111 18.17 -8.08 13.73
C GLU A 111 17.41 -7.01 12.94
N LEU A 112 17.12 -5.85 13.56
CA LEU A 112 16.47 -4.74 12.86
C LEU A 112 17.39 -4.14 11.79
N ALA A 113 18.67 -3.96 12.10
CA ALA A 113 19.65 -3.45 11.14
C ALA A 113 19.82 -4.38 9.94
N GLU A 114 19.86 -5.70 10.18
CA GLU A 114 19.88 -6.70 9.12
C GLU A 114 18.62 -6.64 8.24
N ALA A 115 17.43 -6.59 8.84
CA ALA A 115 16.18 -6.47 8.10
C ALA A 115 16.10 -5.20 7.26
N ALA A 116 16.59 -4.06 7.78
CA ALA A 116 16.68 -2.81 7.05
C ALA A 116 17.62 -2.95 5.83
N GLY A 117 18.82 -3.50 6.03
CA GLY A 117 19.79 -3.74 4.95
C GLY A 117 19.28 -4.70 3.86
N LEU A 118 18.62 -5.80 4.25
CA LEU A 118 18.00 -6.74 3.30
C LEU A 118 16.88 -6.07 2.51
N THR A 119 16.03 -5.31 3.18
CA THR A 119 14.93 -4.56 2.53
C THR A 119 15.47 -3.51 1.58
N ARG A 120 16.50 -2.76 1.97
CA ARG A 120 17.19 -1.79 1.10
C ARG A 120 17.74 -2.47 -0.14
N ARG A 121 18.43 -3.61 0.01
CA ARG A 121 18.96 -4.36 -1.11
C ARG A 121 17.87 -4.76 -2.12
N ALA A 122 16.73 -5.28 -1.65
CA ALA A 122 15.59 -5.58 -2.50
C ALA A 122 15.01 -4.32 -3.17
N ALA A 123 14.84 -3.22 -2.43
CA ALA A 123 14.31 -1.97 -2.96
C ALA A 123 15.21 -1.34 -4.02
N LEU A 124 16.53 -1.45 -3.89
CA LEU A 124 17.48 -0.95 -4.90
C LEU A 124 17.34 -1.69 -6.24
N VAL A 125 17.06 -3.00 -6.23
CA VAL A 125 16.73 -3.75 -7.46
C VAL A 125 15.45 -3.26 -8.11
N ALA A 126 14.43 -2.91 -7.29
CA ALA A 126 13.23 -2.27 -7.82
C ALA A 126 13.54 -0.91 -8.48
N CYS A 127 14.47 -0.12 -7.90
CA CYS A 127 14.87 1.18 -8.45
C CYS A 127 15.51 1.10 -9.85
N GLU A 128 16.02 -0.04 -10.25
CA GLU A 128 16.53 -0.28 -11.60
C GLU A 128 15.42 -0.49 -12.65
N ARG A 129 14.14 -0.55 -12.22
CA ARG A 129 12.98 -0.90 -13.07
C ARG A 129 11.79 0.03 -12.84
N PRO A 130 11.97 1.36 -13.00
CA PRO A 130 10.92 2.35 -12.68
C PRO A 130 9.83 2.46 -13.76
N GLU A 131 9.99 1.82 -14.92
CA GLU A 131 9.13 1.99 -16.08
C GLU A 131 7.68 1.64 -15.75
N GLY A 132 6.76 2.55 -16.08
CA GLY A 132 5.33 2.39 -15.82
C GLY A 132 4.92 2.48 -14.34
N ARG A 133 5.82 2.96 -13.46
CA ARG A 133 5.60 3.04 -12.01
C ARG A 133 5.83 4.45 -11.46
N PRO A 134 4.95 5.41 -11.77
CA PRO A 134 5.19 6.82 -11.44
C PRO A 134 5.23 7.11 -9.93
N LEU A 135 4.36 6.49 -9.13
CA LEU A 135 4.36 6.69 -7.68
C LEU A 135 5.61 6.08 -7.03
N PHE A 136 5.94 4.86 -7.43
CA PHE A 136 7.18 4.20 -6.99
C PHE A 136 8.41 5.04 -7.34
N ALA A 137 8.56 5.46 -8.61
CA ALA A 137 9.71 6.22 -9.10
C ALA A 137 9.89 7.53 -8.34
N ALA A 138 8.80 8.23 -8.04
CA ALA A 138 8.83 9.45 -7.23
C ALA A 138 9.34 9.18 -5.80
N HIS A 139 8.85 8.11 -5.15
CA HIS A 139 9.33 7.72 -3.84
C HIS A 139 10.79 7.24 -3.86
N ALA A 140 11.24 6.56 -4.92
CA ALA A 140 12.61 6.10 -5.10
C ALA A 140 13.63 7.25 -5.22
N ALA A 141 13.18 8.44 -5.66
CA ALA A 141 13.99 9.64 -5.73
C ALA A 141 14.19 10.35 -4.36
N LEU A 142 13.45 9.95 -3.32
CA LEU A 142 13.61 10.52 -1.99
C LEU A 142 14.92 10.05 -1.34
N PRO A 143 15.55 10.89 -0.49
CA PRO A 143 16.75 10.49 0.25
C PRO A 143 16.43 9.34 1.21
N TRP A 144 17.36 8.39 1.30
CA TRP A 144 17.26 7.29 2.26
C TRP A 144 17.52 7.80 3.69
N PRO A 145 16.64 7.47 4.65
CA PRO A 145 16.95 7.72 6.06
C PRO A 145 18.09 6.80 6.53
N THR A 146 18.76 7.19 7.60
CA THR A 146 19.92 6.48 8.15
C THR A 146 19.60 5.59 9.34
N GLU A 147 18.51 5.89 10.05
CA GLU A 147 18.07 5.09 11.19
C GLU A 147 17.43 3.78 10.70
N PRO A 148 17.82 2.60 11.25
CA PRO A 148 17.40 1.30 10.73
C PRO A 148 15.87 1.12 10.62
N HIS A 149 15.09 1.61 11.58
CA HIS A 149 13.63 1.52 11.53
C HIS A 149 13.00 2.39 10.43
N LEU A 150 13.59 3.56 10.15
CA LEU A 150 13.16 4.44 9.05
C LEU A 150 13.64 3.93 7.70
N GLU A 151 14.86 3.41 7.63
CA GLU A 151 15.40 2.75 6.44
C GLU A 151 14.53 1.54 6.05
N LEU A 152 14.18 0.69 7.02
CA LEU A 152 13.25 -0.42 6.83
C LEU A 152 11.90 0.05 6.30
N TRP A 153 11.29 1.05 6.96
CA TRP A 153 10.00 1.60 6.56
C TRP A 153 10.04 2.21 5.16
N HIS A 154 11.10 2.95 4.81
CA HIS A 154 11.27 3.55 3.50
C HIS A 154 11.41 2.47 2.42
N GLY A 155 12.26 1.47 2.63
CA GLY A 155 12.42 0.35 1.72
C GLY A 155 11.12 -0.43 1.52
N GLN A 156 10.35 -0.66 2.59
CA GLN A 156 9.03 -1.28 2.47
C GLN A 156 8.03 -0.40 1.72
N SER A 157 8.11 0.93 1.87
CA SER A 157 7.31 1.85 1.07
C SER A 157 7.62 1.71 -0.41
N LEU A 158 8.90 1.63 -0.78
CA LEU A 158 9.32 1.44 -2.17
C LEU A 158 8.80 0.11 -2.74
N LEU A 159 9.00 -0.99 -2.03
CA LEU A 159 8.54 -2.32 -2.47
C LEU A 159 7.00 -2.38 -2.60
N ARG A 160 6.30 -1.69 -1.70
CA ARG A 160 4.84 -1.59 -1.74
C ARG A 160 4.34 -0.79 -2.94
N GLU A 161 4.91 0.38 -3.20
CA GLU A 161 4.48 1.21 -4.33
C GLU A 161 4.94 0.58 -5.67
N PHE A 162 6.10 -0.13 -5.70
CA PHE A 162 6.53 -0.92 -6.85
C PHE A 162 5.52 -2.01 -7.23
N ARG A 163 4.99 -2.75 -6.22
CA ARG A 163 3.93 -3.72 -6.41
C ARG A 163 2.60 -3.03 -6.78
N GLY A 164 2.28 -1.92 -6.11
CA GLY A 164 1.03 -1.18 -6.29
C GLY A 164 0.85 -0.64 -7.71
N ASP A 165 1.86 0.04 -8.25
CA ASP A 165 1.84 0.52 -9.63
C ASP A 165 1.72 -0.64 -10.64
N GLY A 166 2.41 -1.76 -10.37
CA GLY A 166 2.28 -2.98 -11.17
C GLY A 166 0.88 -3.59 -11.13
N HIS A 167 0.22 -3.55 -9.97
CA HIS A 167 -1.17 -4.01 -9.82
C HIS A 167 -2.14 -3.13 -10.61
N VAL A 168 -2.00 -1.80 -10.55
CA VAL A 168 -2.82 -0.87 -11.34
C VAL A 168 -2.64 -1.14 -12.84
N ALA A 169 -1.41 -1.41 -13.30
CA ALA A 169 -1.15 -1.76 -14.69
C ALA A 169 -1.88 -3.06 -15.09
N ALA A 170 -1.87 -4.09 -14.24
CA ALA A 170 -2.57 -5.35 -14.49
C ALA A 170 -4.10 -5.16 -14.54
N LEU A 171 -4.67 -4.38 -13.63
CA LEU A 171 -6.10 -4.03 -13.62
C LEU A 171 -6.51 -3.28 -14.90
N THR A 172 -5.69 -2.31 -15.31
CA THR A 172 -5.92 -1.51 -16.52
C THR A 172 -5.86 -2.38 -17.78
N LEU A 173 -4.89 -3.31 -17.86
CA LEU A 173 -4.76 -4.24 -18.98
C LEU A 173 -5.98 -5.15 -19.12
N GLU A 174 -6.58 -5.57 -18.00
CA GLU A 174 -7.80 -6.38 -17.95
C GLU A 174 -9.09 -5.56 -18.15
N GLY A 175 -8.96 -4.25 -18.41
CA GLY A 175 -10.09 -3.36 -18.69
C GLY A 175 -11.03 -3.17 -17.50
N LEU A 176 -10.51 -3.24 -16.26
CA LEU A 176 -11.26 -2.96 -15.05
C LEU A 176 -11.13 -1.48 -14.67
N SER A 177 -12.26 -0.84 -14.40
CA SER A 177 -12.30 0.47 -13.74
C SER A 177 -11.97 0.36 -12.25
N GLY A 178 -11.74 1.50 -11.59
CA GLY A 178 -11.47 1.52 -10.15
C GLY A 178 -12.61 0.94 -9.29
N LEU A 179 -13.86 1.17 -9.70
CA LEU A 179 -15.04 0.58 -9.04
C LEU A 179 -15.12 -0.93 -9.28
N GLU A 180 -14.96 -1.38 -10.53
CA GLU A 180 -15.00 -2.80 -10.88
C GLU A 180 -13.89 -3.59 -10.21
N ALA A 181 -12.70 -3.01 -10.04
CA ALA A 181 -11.63 -3.59 -9.24
C ALA A 181 -12.05 -3.82 -7.78
N LEU A 182 -12.82 -2.90 -7.18
CA LEU A 182 -13.36 -3.09 -5.82
C LEU A 182 -14.47 -4.12 -5.76
N VAL A 183 -15.37 -4.16 -6.76
CA VAL A 183 -16.42 -5.19 -6.84
C VAL A 183 -15.78 -6.58 -6.92
N THR A 184 -14.78 -6.76 -7.79
CA THR A 184 -14.04 -8.03 -7.87
C THR A 184 -13.27 -8.34 -6.59
N HIS A 185 -12.75 -7.33 -5.87
CA HIS A 185 -12.13 -7.54 -4.57
C HIS A 185 -13.13 -8.00 -3.51
N ALA A 186 -14.33 -7.41 -3.48
CA ALA A 186 -15.40 -7.87 -2.57
C ALA A 186 -15.86 -9.30 -2.88
N ALA A 187 -15.90 -9.67 -4.17
CA ALA A 187 -16.28 -11.01 -4.61
C ALA A 187 -15.30 -12.11 -4.15
N MET A 188 -14.06 -11.76 -3.76
CA MET A 188 -13.13 -12.69 -3.09
C MET A 188 -13.56 -13.05 -1.66
N GLY A 189 -14.33 -12.19 -1.00
CA GLY A 189 -14.85 -12.43 0.33
C GLY A 189 -13.94 -11.97 1.48
N ASP A 190 -12.72 -11.52 1.21
CA ASP A 190 -11.76 -11.09 2.25
C ASP A 190 -12.16 -9.79 2.94
N VAL A 191 -12.75 -8.86 2.18
CA VAL A 191 -13.18 -7.56 2.70
C VAL A 191 -14.64 -7.32 2.33
N PRO A 192 -15.53 -7.02 3.31
CA PRO A 192 -16.92 -6.77 3.04
C PRO A 192 -17.13 -5.58 2.08
N ALA A 193 -18.04 -5.71 1.12
CA ALA A 193 -18.42 -4.66 0.18
C ALA A 193 -18.76 -3.33 0.87
N ALA A 194 -19.48 -3.39 2.01
CA ALA A 194 -19.83 -2.21 2.80
C ALA A 194 -18.59 -1.42 3.27
N ALA A 195 -17.53 -2.12 3.70
CA ALA A 195 -16.29 -1.48 4.13
C ALA A 195 -15.55 -0.84 2.95
N LEU A 196 -15.52 -1.52 1.79
CA LEU A 196 -14.92 -0.99 0.56
C LEU A 196 -15.66 0.27 0.08
N LYS A 197 -16.98 0.23 0.00
CA LYS A 197 -17.81 1.39 -0.37
C LYS A 197 -17.56 2.57 0.56
N ALA A 198 -17.68 2.37 1.87
CA ALA A 198 -17.53 3.42 2.87
C ALA A 198 -16.14 4.07 2.83
N THR A 199 -15.08 3.26 2.69
CA THR A 199 -13.70 3.76 2.71
C THR A 199 -13.26 4.42 1.41
N ARG A 200 -13.90 4.11 0.27
CA ARG A 200 -13.60 4.66 -1.07
C ARG A 200 -14.67 5.64 -1.57
N SER A 201 -15.74 5.82 -0.80
CA SER A 201 -16.86 6.76 -1.07
C SER A 201 -17.66 6.45 -2.34
N TRP A 202 -17.87 5.17 -2.63
CA TRP A 202 -18.81 4.74 -3.67
C TRP A 202 -20.20 4.58 -3.08
N SER A 203 -21.21 5.10 -3.79
CA SER A 203 -22.61 4.93 -3.42
C SER A 203 -23.12 3.52 -3.73
N ASP A 204 -24.26 3.14 -3.12
CA ASP A 204 -24.88 1.85 -3.41
C ASP A 204 -25.32 1.77 -4.88
N ALA A 205 -25.87 2.83 -5.45
CA ALA A 205 -26.30 2.87 -6.85
C ALA A 205 -25.13 2.69 -7.84
N GLU A 206 -23.98 3.34 -7.58
CA GLU A 206 -22.78 3.14 -8.41
C GLU A 206 -22.23 1.71 -8.27
N TRP A 207 -22.26 1.17 -7.06
CA TRP A 207 -21.81 -0.20 -6.80
C TRP A 207 -22.68 -1.23 -7.53
N GLU A 208 -24.00 -1.07 -7.50
CA GLU A 208 -24.95 -1.91 -8.24
C GLU A 208 -24.73 -1.79 -9.75
N ALA A 209 -24.48 -0.58 -10.27
CA ALA A 209 -24.14 -0.38 -11.66
C ALA A 209 -22.81 -1.07 -12.03
N GLY A 210 -21.81 -1.05 -11.15
CA GLY A 210 -20.56 -1.78 -11.32
C GLY A 210 -20.75 -3.29 -11.37
N ILE A 211 -21.62 -3.86 -10.50
CA ILE A 211 -21.98 -5.27 -10.56
C ILE A 211 -22.68 -5.59 -11.88
N ALA A 212 -23.66 -4.77 -12.30
CA ALA A 212 -24.39 -4.99 -13.55
C ALA A 212 -23.44 -5.00 -14.77
N GLY A 213 -22.53 -4.02 -14.88
CA GLY A 213 -21.54 -3.98 -15.97
C GLY A 213 -20.60 -5.18 -15.99
N LEU A 214 -20.16 -5.65 -14.83
CA LEU A 214 -19.34 -6.87 -14.74
C LEU A 214 -20.15 -8.14 -15.05
N ALA A 215 -21.43 -8.18 -14.68
CA ALA A 215 -22.32 -9.29 -14.99
C ALA A 215 -22.59 -9.40 -16.51
N GLU A 216 -22.79 -8.28 -17.20
CA GLU A 216 -22.91 -8.25 -18.67
C GLU A 216 -21.65 -8.78 -19.37
N ARG A 217 -20.47 -8.56 -18.77
CA ARG A 217 -19.18 -9.09 -19.23
C ARG A 217 -18.93 -10.54 -18.81
N GLY A 218 -19.84 -11.15 -18.02
CA GLY A 218 -19.71 -12.52 -17.53
C GLY A 218 -18.64 -12.71 -16.45
N ILE A 219 -18.22 -11.65 -15.78
CA ILE A 219 -17.18 -11.68 -14.73
C ILE A 219 -17.79 -12.01 -13.37
N VAL A 220 -18.95 -11.43 -13.06
CA VAL A 220 -19.68 -11.73 -11.82
C VAL A 220 -21.12 -12.17 -12.16
N ASN A 221 -21.78 -12.82 -11.20
CA ASN A 221 -23.21 -13.07 -11.22
C ASN A 221 -23.99 -11.81 -10.81
N ALA A 222 -25.30 -11.80 -10.99
CA ALA A 222 -26.16 -10.68 -10.63
C ALA A 222 -26.13 -10.34 -9.12
N ASP A 223 -25.71 -11.27 -8.27
CA ASP A 223 -25.51 -11.05 -6.82
C ASP A 223 -24.10 -10.56 -6.46
N GLY A 224 -23.24 -10.32 -7.46
CA GLY A 224 -21.88 -9.86 -7.28
C GLY A 224 -20.86 -10.96 -6.95
N THR A 225 -21.26 -12.24 -6.90
CA THR A 225 -20.33 -13.36 -6.74
C THR A 225 -19.61 -13.67 -8.05
N PHE A 226 -18.40 -14.22 -7.99
CA PHE A 226 -17.67 -14.57 -9.20
C PHE A 226 -18.31 -15.68 -10.01
N THR A 227 -18.27 -15.52 -11.33
CA THR A 227 -18.34 -16.65 -12.29
C THR A 227 -16.98 -17.37 -12.34
N ASP A 228 -16.89 -18.51 -13.04
CA ASP A 228 -15.60 -19.18 -13.25
C ASP A 228 -14.63 -18.31 -14.09
N ALA A 229 -15.16 -17.60 -15.09
CA ALA A 229 -14.37 -16.66 -15.88
C ALA A 229 -13.83 -15.50 -15.03
N GLY A 230 -14.66 -14.96 -14.12
CA GLY A 230 -14.24 -13.90 -13.20
C GLY A 230 -13.18 -14.37 -12.20
N ARG A 231 -13.30 -15.59 -11.69
CA ARG A 231 -12.23 -16.19 -10.83
C ARG A 231 -10.93 -16.33 -11.61
N ALA A 232 -10.99 -16.81 -12.84
CA ALA A 232 -9.80 -16.96 -13.68
C ALA A 232 -9.15 -15.60 -13.99
N GLN A 233 -9.94 -14.56 -14.33
CA GLN A 233 -9.43 -13.21 -14.56
C GLN A 233 -8.79 -12.64 -13.27
N ARG A 234 -9.45 -12.81 -12.12
CA ARG A 234 -8.90 -12.34 -10.85
C ARG A 234 -7.57 -13.01 -10.52
N GLN A 235 -7.50 -14.33 -10.68
CA GLN A 235 -6.28 -15.09 -10.48
C GLN A 235 -5.16 -14.62 -11.42
N TRP A 236 -5.48 -14.39 -12.69
CA TRP A 236 -4.53 -13.86 -13.66
C TRP A 236 -3.98 -12.49 -13.23
N ILE A 237 -4.85 -11.58 -12.74
CA ILE A 237 -4.42 -10.26 -12.23
C ILE A 237 -3.45 -10.43 -11.05
N GLU A 238 -3.74 -11.32 -10.10
CA GLU A 238 -2.86 -11.59 -8.97
C GLU A 238 -1.51 -12.16 -9.43
N ASP A 239 -1.52 -13.14 -10.34
CA ASP A 239 -0.32 -13.75 -10.89
C ASP A 239 0.55 -12.73 -11.63
N ARG A 240 -0.07 -11.82 -12.41
CA ARG A 240 0.66 -10.74 -13.10
C ARG A 240 1.23 -9.74 -12.11
N THR A 241 0.48 -9.37 -11.09
CA THR A 241 0.95 -8.49 -10.02
C THR A 241 2.16 -9.10 -9.31
N ASP A 242 2.09 -10.39 -8.99
CA ASP A 242 3.17 -11.12 -8.35
C ASP A 242 4.42 -11.19 -9.24
N GLN A 243 4.25 -11.48 -10.54
CA GLN A 243 5.34 -11.49 -11.51
C GLN A 243 5.99 -10.12 -11.68
N LEU A 244 5.20 -9.05 -11.75
CA LEU A 244 5.68 -7.68 -11.85
C LEU A 244 6.46 -7.23 -10.60
N ALA A 245 6.17 -7.82 -9.45
CA ALA A 245 6.82 -7.50 -8.17
C ALA A 245 7.94 -8.48 -7.78
N LEU A 246 8.24 -9.50 -8.60
CA LEU A 246 9.12 -10.61 -8.22
C LEU A 246 10.61 -10.25 -8.18
N ALA A 247 11.08 -9.41 -9.10
CA ALA A 247 12.51 -9.17 -9.32
C ALA A 247 13.30 -8.75 -8.05
N PRO A 248 12.81 -7.85 -7.18
CA PRO A 248 13.49 -7.49 -5.93
C PRO A 248 13.77 -8.70 -5.02
N TYR A 249 12.87 -9.65 -5.00
CA TYR A 249 12.95 -10.82 -4.11
C TYR A 249 13.80 -11.95 -4.71
N LEU A 250 13.87 -12.07 -6.04
CA LEU A 250 14.79 -13.00 -6.71
C LEU A 250 16.24 -12.68 -6.34
N GLU A 251 16.61 -11.40 -6.37
CA GLU A 251 17.97 -10.96 -5.99
C GLU A 251 18.24 -11.17 -4.49
N LEU A 252 17.20 -11.05 -3.67
CA LEU A 252 17.33 -11.29 -2.23
C LEU A 252 17.67 -12.74 -1.90
N GLY A 253 17.04 -13.70 -2.59
CA GLY A 253 17.21 -15.14 -2.38
C GLY A 253 16.33 -15.70 -1.24
N ASP A 254 16.26 -17.03 -1.15
CA ASP A 254 15.32 -17.70 -0.24
C ASP A 254 15.71 -17.55 1.25
N ASP A 255 16.99 -17.60 1.59
CA ASP A 255 17.46 -17.48 2.97
C ASP A 255 17.19 -16.08 3.55
N ALA A 256 17.51 -15.05 2.80
CA ALA A 256 17.24 -13.67 3.23
C ALA A 256 15.73 -13.38 3.29
N ALA A 257 14.92 -13.94 2.39
CA ALA A 257 13.47 -13.85 2.45
C ALA A 257 12.90 -14.56 3.70
N LEU A 258 13.48 -15.70 4.09
CA LEU A 258 13.11 -16.40 5.33
C LEU A 258 13.44 -15.55 6.56
N THR A 259 14.63 -14.95 6.60
CA THR A 259 15.05 -14.00 7.64
C THR A 259 14.07 -12.85 7.75
N LEU A 260 13.76 -12.17 6.63
CA LEU A 260 12.80 -11.06 6.61
C LEU A 260 11.41 -11.48 7.11
N ARG A 261 10.91 -12.66 6.74
CA ARG A 261 9.60 -13.14 7.23
C ARG A 261 9.61 -13.39 8.74
N GLY A 262 10.70 -13.93 9.27
CA GLY A 262 10.87 -14.14 10.72
C GLY A 262 10.85 -12.81 11.49
N THR A 263 11.68 -11.85 11.06
CA THR A 263 11.72 -10.51 11.66
C THR A 263 10.40 -9.77 11.46
N GLY A 264 9.80 -9.85 10.26
CA GLY A 264 8.52 -9.21 9.95
C GLY A 264 7.38 -9.66 10.87
N LYS A 265 7.32 -10.95 11.22
CA LYS A 265 6.36 -11.47 12.19
C LYS A 265 6.55 -10.82 13.57
N LYS A 266 7.78 -10.78 14.08
CA LYS A 266 8.10 -10.16 15.38
C LYS A 266 7.74 -8.67 15.39
N LEU A 267 8.12 -7.91 14.34
CA LEU A 267 7.82 -6.50 14.24
C LEU A 267 6.31 -6.23 14.12
N THR A 268 5.58 -7.09 13.40
CA THR A 268 4.11 -7.03 13.32
C THR A 268 3.48 -7.20 14.71
N GLU A 269 3.94 -8.17 15.49
CA GLU A 269 3.46 -8.39 16.86
C GLU A 269 3.68 -7.16 17.75
N LEU A 270 4.83 -6.48 17.61
CA LEU A 270 5.13 -5.24 18.33
C LEU A 270 4.23 -4.07 17.89
N VAL A 271 4.02 -3.90 16.59
CA VAL A 271 3.11 -2.88 16.03
C VAL A 271 1.67 -3.09 16.54
N MET A 272 1.21 -4.33 16.56
CA MET A 272 -0.11 -4.70 17.08
C MET A 272 -0.21 -4.48 18.60
N ALA A 273 0.79 -4.90 19.37
CA ALA A 273 0.85 -4.73 20.83
C ALA A 273 0.87 -3.24 21.23
N ALA A 274 1.48 -2.37 20.42
CA ALA A 274 1.49 -0.93 20.61
C ALA A 274 0.17 -0.24 20.19
N GLY A 275 -0.82 -0.99 19.69
CA GLY A 275 -2.13 -0.46 19.26
C GLY A 275 -2.07 0.39 17.99
N LEU A 276 -1.02 0.27 17.18
CA LEU A 276 -0.86 1.04 15.93
C LEU A 276 -1.73 0.49 14.78
N LEU A 277 -2.13 -0.78 14.86
CA LEU A 277 -3.09 -1.44 13.99
C LEU A 277 -4.12 -2.18 14.84
N THR A 278 -5.37 -2.20 14.38
CA THR A 278 -6.47 -2.95 15.01
C THR A 278 -6.72 -4.31 14.34
N PHE A 279 -6.01 -4.60 13.26
CA PHE A 279 -6.08 -5.85 12.51
C PHE A 279 -4.67 -6.28 12.06
N ASP A 280 -4.45 -7.59 11.97
CA ASP A 280 -3.20 -8.16 11.44
C ASP A 280 -3.32 -8.32 9.91
N PRO A 281 -2.58 -7.55 9.11
CA PRO A 281 -2.64 -7.66 7.64
C PRO A 281 -2.15 -9.03 7.12
N ASN A 282 -1.41 -9.80 7.92
CA ASN A 282 -0.96 -11.14 7.53
C ASN A 282 -2.06 -12.19 7.62
N ARG A 283 -3.11 -11.94 8.43
CA ARG A 283 -4.25 -12.86 8.57
C ARG A 283 -5.34 -12.65 7.50
N LEU A 284 -5.30 -11.54 6.78
CA LEU A 284 -6.16 -11.33 5.63
C LEU A 284 -5.65 -12.24 4.51
N ASN A 285 -6.29 -13.37 4.24
CA ASN A 285 -6.00 -14.35 3.17
C ASN A 285 -5.05 -15.52 3.51
N ASP A 286 -5.09 -16.08 4.71
CA ASP A 286 -4.49 -17.40 4.96
C ASP A 286 -5.22 -18.55 4.22
N ASN A 287 -6.27 -18.23 3.47
CA ASN A 287 -7.12 -19.19 2.77
C ASN A 287 -6.85 -19.31 1.25
N ASN A 288 -5.71 -18.81 0.75
CA ASN A 288 -5.29 -19.00 -0.65
C ASN A 288 -3.83 -19.43 -0.76
#